data_38a499c6a78e9a689f4c4e63b20b1cb3
#
_entry.id   38a499c6a78e9a689f4c4e63b20b1cb3
#
_cell.length_a   1.000
_cell.length_b   1.000
_cell.length_c   1.000
_cell.angle_alpha   90.00
_cell.angle_beta   90.00
_cell.angle_gamma   90.00
#
_symmetry.space_group_name_H-M   'P 1'
#
loop_
_entity.id
_entity.type
_entity.pdbx_description
1 polymer ?
#
loop_
_entity_poly.entity_id
_entity_poly.type
_entity_poly.pdbx_seq_one_letter_code
_entity_poly.pdbx_strand_id
1 'polypeptide(L)'
;MTKIVTSATNPGVKEVVKLRAARHRRDAGLFPVEGFREIRRALEGGIAIEQMWCCPELFLGENEEELVDLAESRGAEIVEVSREPFEKMSYRDRPEGLLAVCSFYDTSLESIELSDTPLVLVVESIEKPGNLGTMLRAATAAGVDAVVVADPATDIFNPNVVRSSIGTCFLVPLAVASTDETIAWLRSKSLPIVGATPAGTMPHWDAPLAGPTAIVIGSEQYGLSERWLAEADIKIVIPMPGESIDSLNAAASAAILLFEAVRQRSS
;
A
#
# COMPACT_ATOMS: atom_id res chain seq x y z
N MET A 1 -5.80 -19.26 -32.34
CA MET A 1 -4.49 -19.66 -31.75
C MET A 1 -3.89 -18.42 -31.12
N THR A 2 -3.85 -18.38 -29.83
CA THR A 2 -3.22 -17.28 -29.06
C THR A 2 -1.71 -17.30 -29.38
N LYS A 3 -1.17 -16.18 -29.84
CA LYS A 3 0.24 -16.09 -30.24
C LYS A 3 1.09 -15.97 -28.98
N ILE A 4 1.85 -17.02 -28.67
CA ILE A 4 2.73 -17.04 -27.49
C ILE A 4 3.95 -16.13 -27.75
N VAL A 5 4.27 -15.24 -26.81
CA VAL A 5 5.48 -14.43 -26.83
C VAL A 5 6.65 -15.25 -26.30
N THR A 6 7.60 -15.57 -27.20
CA THR A 6 8.75 -16.44 -26.86
C THR A 6 10.08 -15.68 -26.79
N SER A 7 10.10 -14.39 -27.16
CA SER A 7 11.33 -13.62 -27.21
C SER A 7 11.42 -12.59 -26.09
N ALA A 8 12.49 -12.64 -25.30
CA ALA A 8 12.83 -11.64 -24.30
C ALA A 8 13.15 -10.25 -24.89
N THR A 9 13.29 -10.13 -26.22
CA THR A 9 13.47 -8.85 -26.91
C THR A 9 12.17 -8.26 -27.44
N ASN A 10 11.02 -8.93 -27.23
CA ASN A 10 9.70 -8.46 -27.61
C ASN A 10 9.46 -7.04 -27.06
N PRO A 11 8.89 -6.11 -27.85
CA PRO A 11 8.61 -4.75 -27.41
C PRO A 11 7.75 -4.69 -26.13
N GLY A 12 6.67 -5.50 -26.04
CA GLY A 12 5.81 -5.55 -24.85
C GLY A 12 6.57 -5.97 -23.59
N VAL A 13 7.42 -6.99 -23.70
CA VAL A 13 8.30 -7.41 -22.58
C VAL A 13 9.19 -6.26 -22.11
N LYS A 14 9.76 -5.50 -23.05
CA LYS A 14 10.60 -4.34 -22.70
C LYS A 14 9.80 -3.23 -22.02
N GLU A 15 8.56 -2.98 -22.44
CA GLU A 15 7.71 -1.97 -21.81
C GLU A 15 7.37 -2.38 -20.36
N VAL A 16 6.99 -3.64 -20.12
CA VAL A 16 6.75 -4.14 -18.76
C VAL A 16 8.00 -3.98 -17.89
N VAL A 17 9.18 -4.33 -18.40
CA VAL A 17 10.45 -4.17 -17.66
C VAL A 17 10.72 -2.70 -17.30
N LYS A 18 10.37 -1.75 -18.16
CA LYS A 18 10.55 -0.31 -17.89
C LYS A 18 9.70 0.16 -16.71
N LEU A 19 8.54 -0.47 -16.45
CA LEU A 19 7.68 -0.12 -15.32
C LEU A 19 8.33 -0.39 -13.95
N ARG A 20 9.51 -1.01 -13.90
CA ARG A 20 10.34 -1.07 -12.69
C ARG A 20 10.76 0.33 -12.22
N ALA A 21 10.96 1.27 -13.13
CA ALA A 21 11.35 2.64 -12.81
C ALA A 21 10.13 3.53 -12.56
N ALA A 22 10.13 4.26 -11.44
CA ALA A 22 9.03 5.14 -11.04
C ALA A 22 8.68 6.18 -12.11
N ARG A 23 9.70 6.72 -12.79
CA ARG A 23 9.50 7.67 -13.90
C ARG A 23 8.63 7.06 -15.01
N HIS A 24 8.96 5.84 -15.46
CA HIS A 24 8.18 5.19 -16.51
C HIS A 24 6.75 4.88 -16.08
N ARG A 25 6.53 4.49 -14.82
CA ARG A 25 5.17 4.31 -14.28
C ARG A 25 4.37 5.59 -14.38
N ARG A 26 4.94 6.72 -13.93
CA ARG A 26 4.27 8.03 -14.01
C ARG A 26 4.01 8.48 -15.44
N ASP A 27 5.01 8.34 -16.32
CA ASP A 27 4.88 8.76 -17.72
C ASP A 27 3.82 7.93 -18.47
N ALA A 28 3.68 6.65 -18.15
CA ALA A 28 2.70 5.75 -18.75
C ALA A 28 1.34 5.73 -18.03
N GLY A 29 1.24 6.17 -16.79
CA GLY A 29 0.07 5.97 -15.94
C GLY A 29 -0.20 4.50 -15.60
N LEU A 30 0.85 3.66 -15.64
CA LEU A 30 0.75 2.21 -15.49
C LEU A 30 1.71 1.68 -14.42
N PHE A 31 1.33 0.58 -13.78
CA PHE A 31 2.20 -0.12 -12.83
C PHE A 31 2.04 -1.63 -12.89
N PRO A 32 3.10 -2.41 -12.57
CA PRO A 32 3.03 -3.85 -12.59
C PRO A 32 2.59 -4.41 -11.23
N VAL A 33 1.80 -5.47 -11.28
CA VAL A 33 1.37 -6.30 -10.15
C VAL A 33 1.74 -7.74 -10.47
N GLU A 34 2.55 -8.38 -9.62
CA GLU A 34 2.99 -9.75 -9.83
C GLU A 34 2.53 -10.66 -8.69
N GLY A 35 2.01 -11.84 -9.06
CA GLY A 35 1.59 -12.90 -8.15
C GLY A 35 0.09 -13.04 -8.03
N PHE A 36 -0.35 -14.27 -7.79
CA PHE A 36 -1.77 -14.65 -7.74
C PHE A 36 -2.57 -13.82 -6.71
N ARG A 37 -2.06 -13.70 -5.49
CA ARG A 37 -2.77 -13.01 -4.39
C ARG A 37 -2.89 -11.51 -4.64
N GLU A 38 -1.84 -10.91 -5.14
CA GLU A 38 -1.76 -9.47 -5.42
C GLU A 38 -2.71 -9.11 -6.56
N ILE A 39 -2.71 -9.88 -7.64
CA ILE A 39 -3.60 -9.68 -8.79
C ILE A 39 -5.06 -9.91 -8.42
N ARG A 40 -5.36 -10.96 -7.66
CA ARG A 40 -6.70 -11.22 -7.18
C ARG A 40 -7.24 -10.04 -6.36
N ARG A 41 -6.43 -9.49 -5.44
CA ARG A 41 -6.81 -8.33 -4.64
C ARG A 41 -6.92 -7.05 -5.45
N ALA A 42 -6.10 -6.88 -6.48
CA ALA A 42 -6.27 -5.78 -7.43
C ALA A 42 -7.64 -5.83 -8.11
N LEU A 43 -8.05 -7.01 -8.57
CA LEU A 43 -9.40 -7.21 -9.13
C LEU A 43 -10.49 -6.99 -8.08
N GLU A 44 -10.35 -7.53 -6.87
CA GLU A 44 -11.30 -7.31 -5.76
C GLU A 44 -11.44 -5.82 -5.42
N GLY A 45 -10.33 -5.07 -5.45
CA GLY A 45 -10.30 -3.61 -5.23
C GLY A 45 -10.74 -2.77 -6.44
N GLY A 46 -11.18 -3.39 -7.54
CA GLY A 46 -11.65 -2.67 -8.73
C GLY A 46 -10.55 -2.03 -9.57
N ILE A 47 -9.30 -2.45 -9.41
CA ILE A 47 -8.18 -1.92 -10.20
C ILE A 47 -8.31 -2.40 -11.66
N ALA A 48 -8.23 -1.47 -12.60
CA ALA A 48 -8.24 -1.77 -14.02
C ALA A 48 -6.93 -2.45 -14.44
N ILE A 49 -7.06 -3.66 -15.01
CA ILE A 49 -5.94 -4.40 -15.58
C ILE A 49 -5.98 -4.21 -17.10
N GLU A 50 -4.93 -3.59 -17.65
CA GLU A 50 -4.80 -3.40 -19.09
C GLU A 50 -4.30 -4.67 -19.77
N GLN A 51 -3.30 -5.32 -19.17
CA GLN A 51 -2.69 -6.54 -19.70
C GLN A 51 -2.42 -7.55 -18.58
N MET A 52 -2.68 -8.81 -18.88
CA MET A 52 -2.37 -9.96 -18.02
C MET A 52 -1.39 -10.86 -18.76
N TRP A 53 -0.14 -10.87 -18.30
CA TRP A 53 0.93 -11.71 -18.84
C TRP A 53 0.96 -13.04 -18.08
N CYS A 54 0.78 -14.15 -18.80
CA CYS A 54 0.60 -15.49 -18.24
C CYS A 54 1.67 -16.44 -18.77
N CYS A 55 2.32 -17.14 -17.85
CA CYS A 55 3.25 -18.24 -18.17
C CYS A 55 2.76 -19.53 -17.49
N PRO A 56 1.92 -20.34 -18.13
CA PRO A 56 1.33 -21.54 -17.52
C PRO A 56 2.36 -22.55 -16.98
N GLU A 57 3.53 -22.60 -17.60
CA GLU A 57 4.65 -23.44 -17.12
C GLU A 57 5.10 -23.11 -15.68
N LEU A 58 4.80 -21.90 -15.18
CA LEU A 58 5.21 -21.42 -13.86
C LEU A 58 4.06 -21.39 -12.85
N PHE A 59 2.88 -21.77 -13.22
CA PHE A 59 1.73 -21.83 -12.30
C PHE A 59 2.01 -22.80 -11.16
N LEU A 60 1.66 -22.40 -9.94
CA LEU A 60 1.92 -23.14 -8.71
C LEU A 60 0.70 -23.90 -8.17
N GLY A 61 -0.49 -23.55 -8.64
CA GLY A 61 -1.76 -24.09 -8.19
C GLY A 61 -2.68 -24.47 -9.35
N GLU A 62 -3.97 -24.55 -9.05
CA GLU A 62 -5.03 -24.94 -10.00
C GLU A 62 -6.00 -23.75 -10.26
N ASN A 63 -5.80 -22.60 -9.61
CA ASN A 63 -6.74 -21.48 -9.65
C ASN A 63 -6.26 -20.30 -10.53
N GLU A 64 -5.09 -20.42 -11.14
CA GLU A 64 -4.50 -19.37 -11.94
C GLU A 64 -5.29 -19.12 -13.22
N GLU A 65 -5.80 -20.17 -13.87
CA GLU A 65 -6.63 -20.05 -15.07
C GLU A 65 -7.94 -19.30 -14.79
N GLU A 66 -8.61 -19.61 -13.66
CA GLU A 66 -9.83 -18.90 -13.25
C GLU A 66 -9.57 -17.40 -13.02
N LEU A 67 -8.42 -17.06 -12.47
CA LEU A 67 -8.02 -15.65 -12.28
C LEU A 67 -7.75 -14.95 -13.60
N VAL A 68 -7.15 -15.64 -14.56
CA VAL A 68 -6.92 -15.13 -15.93
C VAL A 68 -8.25 -14.88 -16.63
N ASP A 69 -9.17 -15.85 -16.59
CA ASP A 69 -10.51 -15.71 -17.16
C ASP A 69 -11.28 -14.55 -16.54
N LEU A 70 -11.16 -14.36 -15.22
CA LEU A 70 -11.76 -13.23 -14.53
C LEU A 70 -11.18 -11.89 -15.00
N ALA A 71 -9.86 -11.80 -15.18
CA ALA A 71 -9.22 -10.59 -15.69
C ALA A 71 -9.66 -10.29 -17.13
N GLU A 72 -9.71 -11.31 -18.00
CA GLU A 72 -10.22 -11.18 -19.38
C GLU A 72 -11.66 -10.70 -19.41
N SER A 73 -12.54 -11.28 -18.58
CA SER A 73 -13.94 -10.90 -18.49
C SER A 73 -14.14 -9.43 -18.06
N ARG A 74 -13.15 -8.85 -17.40
CA ARG A 74 -13.10 -7.44 -16.99
C ARG A 74 -12.37 -6.53 -17.98
N GLY A 75 -11.96 -7.06 -19.13
CA GLY A 75 -11.38 -6.30 -20.24
C GLY A 75 -9.87 -6.34 -20.36
N ALA A 76 -9.16 -7.12 -19.54
CA ALA A 76 -7.72 -7.25 -19.65
C ALA A 76 -7.34 -7.97 -20.96
N GLU A 77 -6.30 -7.48 -21.66
CA GLU A 77 -5.66 -8.20 -22.75
C GLU A 77 -4.82 -9.36 -22.17
N ILE A 78 -5.13 -10.60 -22.55
CA ILE A 78 -4.37 -11.76 -22.12
C ILE A 78 -3.20 -12.01 -23.07
N VAL A 79 -1.99 -12.06 -22.52
CA VAL A 79 -0.75 -12.28 -23.26
C VAL A 79 -0.04 -13.53 -22.73
N GLU A 80 -0.13 -14.63 -23.46
CA GLU A 80 0.63 -15.82 -23.11
C GLU A 80 2.10 -15.66 -23.47
N VAL A 81 2.99 -16.09 -22.57
CA VAL A 81 4.42 -15.90 -22.67
C VAL A 81 5.18 -17.12 -22.18
N SER A 82 6.29 -17.47 -22.87
CA SER A 82 7.17 -18.55 -22.39
C SER A 82 8.01 -18.12 -21.17
N ARG A 83 8.64 -19.07 -20.52
CA ARG A 83 9.40 -18.89 -19.28
C ARG A 83 10.45 -17.79 -19.35
N GLU A 84 11.33 -17.79 -20.35
CA GLU A 84 12.48 -16.85 -20.43
C GLU A 84 12.04 -15.37 -20.45
N PRO A 85 11.14 -14.91 -21.34
CA PRO A 85 10.67 -13.53 -21.30
C PRO A 85 9.83 -13.24 -20.04
N PHE A 86 9.12 -14.20 -19.45
CA PHE A 86 8.41 -14.00 -18.19
C PHE A 86 9.40 -13.72 -17.04
N GLU A 87 10.41 -14.55 -16.86
CA GLU A 87 11.47 -14.37 -15.85
C GLU A 87 12.17 -13.00 -15.99
N LYS A 88 12.33 -12.52 -17.23
CA LYS A 88 12.87 -11.18 -17.47
C LYS A 88 11.96 -10.05 -16.97
N MET A 89 10.64 -10.21 -17.06
CA MET A 89 9.66 -9.23 -16.55
C MET A 89 9.48 -9.31 -15.04
N SER A 90 9.63 -10.49 -14.46
CA SER A 90 9.39 -10.77 -13.05
C SER A 90 10.27 -9.94 -12.11
N TYR A 91 9.71 -9.56 -10.98
CA TYR A 91 10.41 -8.94 -9.84
C TYR A 91 10.82 -9.97 -8.77
N ARG A 92 10.31 -11.21 -8.91
CA ARG A 92 10.51 -12.27 -7.94
C ARG A 92 11.67 -13.16 -8.36
N ASP A 93 12.46 -13.62 -7.41
CA ASP A 93 13.48 -14.64 -7.65
C ASP A 93 12.86 -15.98 -8.06
N ARG A 94 11.61 -16.21 -7.63
CA ARG A 94 10.80 -17.39 -7.99
C ARG A 94 9.46 -16.88 -8.52
N PRO A 95 9.35 -16.67 -9.84
CA PRO A 95 8.13 -16.19 -10.47
C PRO A 95 7.03 -17.26 -10.42
N GLU A 96 5.77 -16.79 -10.30
CA GLU A 96 4.58 -17.64 -10.19
C GLU A 96 3.73 -17.64 -11.47
N GLY A 97 4.26 -17.14 -12.57
CA GLY A 97 3.63 -17.19 -13.89
C GLY A 97 2.53 -16.16 -14.15
N LEU A 98 2.23 -15.25 -13.22
CA LEU A 98 1.21 -14.22 -13.37
C LEU A 98 1.77 -12.83 -13.12
N LEU A 99 1.64 -11.93 -14.11
CA LEU A 99 2.00 -10.52 -14.00
C LEU A 99 0.95 -9.66 -14.72
N ALA A 100 0.34 -8.73 -14.00
CA ALA A 100 -0.61 -7.77 -14.54
C ALA A 100 0.06 -6.41 -14.73
N VAL A 101 -0.34 -5.70 -15.78
CA VAL A 101 -0.09 -4.26 -15.97
C VAL A 101 -1.41 -3.55 -15.69
N CYS A 102 -1.40 -2.71 -14.67
CA CYS A 102 -2.59 -2.02 -14.17
C CYS A 102 -2.50 -0.52 -14.42
N SER A 103 -3.64 0.14 -14.64
CA SER A 103 -3.76 1.59 -14.72
C SER A 103 -3.67 2.23 -13.34
N PHE A 104 -3.11 3.45 -13.27
CA PHE A 104 -3.21 4.27 -12.07
C PHE A 104 -4.67 4.54 -11.75
N TYR A 105 -4.97 4.64 -10.47
CA TYR A 105 -6.29 4.97 -9.96
C TYR A 105 -6.23 6.27 -9.14
N ASP A 106 -7.40 6.83 -8.84
CA ASP A 106 -7.50 8.06 -8.05
C ASP A 106 -6.97 7.85 -6.62
N THR A 107 -6.02 8.67 -6.24
CA THR A 107 -5.40 8.70 -4.90
C THR A 107 -5.51 10.08 -4.27
N SER A 108 -6.49 10.87 -4.67
CA SER A 108 -6.79 12.16 -4.08
C SER A 108 -7.46 12.02 -2.71
N LEU A 109 -7.35 13.04 -1.85
CA LEU A 109 -8.07 13.08 -0.58
C LEU A 109 -9.58 13.15 -0.76
N GLU A 110 -10.03 13.72 -1.88
CA GLU A 110 -11.43 13.87 -2.26
C GLU A 110 -12.11 12.53 -2.55
N SER A 111 -11.34 11.52 -2.98
CA SER A 111 -11.86 10.18 -3.26
C SER A 111 -12.18 9.37 -2.00
N ILE A 112 -11.77 9.86 -0.81
CA ILE A 112 -11.95 9.13 0.45
C ILE A 112 -13.34 9.39 1.03
N GLU A 113 -14.10 8.32 1.19
CA GLU A 113 -15.33 8.29 1.97
C GLU A 113 -15.04 7.74 3.38
N LEU A 114 -15.50 8.46 4.41
CA LEU A 114 -15.29 8.10 5.81
C LEU A 114 -16.60 7.61 6.44
N SER A 115 -16.50 6.64 7.33
CA SER A 115 -17.61 6.19 8.18
C SER A 115 -17.99 7.24 9.25
N ASP A 116 -19.01 6.96 10.03
CA ASP A 116 -19.43 7.85 11.13
C ASP A 116 -18.40 7.93 12.27
N THR A 117 -17.58 6.89 12.44
CA THR A 117 -16.51 6.84 13.46
C THR A 117 -15.18 6.43 12.83
N PRO A 118 -14.61 7.29 11.96
CA PRO A 118 -13.49 6.89 11.13
C PRO A 118 -12.21 6.67 11.93
N LEU A 119 -11.44 5.68 11.47
CA LEU A 119 -10.04 5.48 11.85
C LEU A 119 -9.18 5.70 10.61
N VAL A 120 -8.35 6.72 10.64
CA VAL A 120 -7.43 7.05 9.53
C VAL A 120 -5.99 6.80 9.98
N LEU A 121 -5.21 6.13 9.15
CA LEU A 121 -3.76 6.07 9.32
C LEU A 121 -3.10 7.10 8.40
N VAL A 122 -2.30 7.99 8.97
CA VAL A 122 -1.43 8.89 8.20
C VAL A 122 0.01 8.44 8.37
N VAL A 123 0.73 8.32 7.27
CA VAL A 123 2.15 7.94 7.26
C VAL A 123 2.95 9.03 6.55
N GLU A 124 3.86 9.68 7.30
CA GLU A 124 4.67 10.79 6.79
C GLU A 124 6.01 10.29 6.29
N SER A 125 6.34 10.59 5.03
CA SER A 125 7.67 10.43 4.44
C SER A 125 8.30 9.06 4.65
N ILE A 126 7.51 7.98 4.58
CA ILE A 126 8.04 6.61 4.72
C ILE A 126 8.96 6.28 3.54
N GLU A 127 10.23 5.96 3.87
CA GLU A 127 11.28 5.78 2.87
C GLU A 127 11.33 4.37 2.29
N LYS A 128 11.02 3.35 3.13
CA LYS A 128 11.17 1.94 2.74
C LYS A 128 9.86 1.38 2.18
N PRO A 129 9.84 0.93 0.91
CA PRO A 129 8.65 0.33 0.31
C PRO A 129 8.09 -0.85 1.12
N GLY A 130 8.99 -1.64 1.77
CA GLY A 130 8.59 -2.74 2.63
C GLY A 130 7.83 -2.30 3.88
N ASN A 131 8.22 -1.19 4.51
CA ASN A 131 7.50 -0.64 5.65
C ASN A 131 6.13 -0.10 5.22
N LEU A 132 6.08 0.70 4.14
CA LEU A 132 4.80 1.21 3.63
C LEU A 132 3.82 0.07 3.32
N GLY A 133 4.25 -0.96 2.58
CA GLY A 133 3.37 -2.09 2.28
C GLY A 133 2.95 -2.87 3.54
N THR A 134 3.82 -3.00 4.54
CA THR A 134 3.47 -3.64 5.82
C THR A 134 2.46 -2.81 6.61
N MET A 135 2.58 -1.48 6.60
CA MET A 135 1.61 -0.56 7.20
C MET A 135 0.23 -0.67 6.51
N LEU A 136 0.21 -0.68 5.17
CA LEU A 136 -1.02 -0.86 4.39
C LEU A 136 -1.71 -2.19 4.71
N ARG A 137 -0.91 -3.26 4.88
CA ARG A 137 -1.44 -4.56 5.30
C ARG A 137 -2.02 -4.53 6.71
N ALA A 138 -1.35 -3.88 7.66
CA ALA A 138 -1.85 -3.72 9.02
C ALA A 138 -3.12 -2.86 9.06
N ALA A 139 -3.15 -1.78 8.29
CA ALA A 139 -4.30 -0.89 8.15
C ALA A 139 -5.53 -1.63 7.60
N THR A 140 -5.36 -2.41 6.52
CA THR A 140 -6.44 -3.24 5.97
C THR A 140 -6.94 -4.25 7.01
N ALA A 141 -6.03 -4.90 7.74
CA ALA A 141 -6.39 -5.88 8.77
C ALA A 141 -7.10 -5.24 9.98
N ALA A 142 -6.79 -4.00 10.31
CA ALA A 142 -7.43 -3.21 11.36
C ALA A 142 -8.77 -2.58 10.92
N GLY A 143 -9.12 -2.67 9.64
CA GLY A 143 -10.36 -2.10 9.10
C GLY A 143 -10.38 -0.57 9.15
N VAL A 144 -9.25 0.09 8.86
CA VAL A 144 -9.22 1.55 8.79
C VAL A 144 -10.05 2.06 7.62
N ASP A 145 -10.64 3.24 7.76
CA ASP A 145 -11.41 3.90 6.71
C ASP A 145 -10.50 4.36 5.56
N ALA A 146 -9.29 4.82 5.89
CA ALA A 146 -8.33 5.26 4.89
C ALA A 146 -6.88 5.23 5.39
N VAL A 147 -5.95 5.20 4.43
CA VAL A 147 -4.54 5.50 4.66
C VAL A 147 -4.17 6.72 3.82
N VAL A 148 -3.54 7.70 4.44
CA VAL A 148 -2.98 8.86 3.75
C VAL A 148 -1.45 8.81 3.81
N VAL A 149 -0.81 8.83 2.65
CA VAL A 149 0.66 8.93 2.54
C VAL A 149 1.02 10.41 2.35
N ALA A 150 1.44 11.04 3.43
CA ALA A 150 1.82 12.44 3.46
C ALA A 150 3.28 12.61 3.04
N ASP A 151 3.55 13.58 2.15
CA ASP A 151 4.89 13.85 1.60
C ASP A 151 5.65 12.57 1.19
N PRO A 152 5.16 11.81 0.21
CA PRO A 152 5.63 10.47 -0.09
C PRO A 152 7.10 10.44 -0.51
N ALA A 153 7.95 9.80 0.29
CA ALA A 153 9.32 9.46 -0.09
C ALA A 153 9.36 8.18 -0.97
N THR A 154 8.37 7.33 -0.83
CA THR A 154 8.19 6.10 -1.61
C THR A 154 6.97 6.20 -2.50
N ASP A 155 7.13 5.80 -3.76
CA ASP A 155 6.03 5.66 -4.72
C ASP A 155 5.11 4.51 -4.31
N ILE A 156 3.82 4.79 -4.08
CA ILE A 156 2.82 3.80 -3.67
C ILE A 156 2.61 2.69 -4.70
N PHE A 157 2.84 2.98 -5.99
CA PHE A 157 2.78 2.02 -7.10
C PHE A 157 4.08 1.23 -7.29
N ASN A 158 5.03 1.35 -6.36
CA ASN A 158 6.25 0.55 -6.37
C ASN A 158 5.92 -0.93 -6.19
N PRO A 159 6.41 -1.84 -7.05
CA PRO A 159 6.14 -3.28 -6.93
C PRO A 159 6.48 -3.88 -5.57
N ASN A 160 7.46 -3.32 -4.86
CA ASN A 160 7.79 -3.77 -3.51
C ASN A 160 6.76 -3.33 -2.46
N VAL A 161 6.02 -2.23 -2.67
CA VAL A 161 4.87 -1.85 -1.82
C VAL A 161 3.75 -2.86 -2.02
N VAL A 162 3.40 -3.14 -3.28
CA VAL A 162 2.37 -4.13 -3.63
C VAL A 162 2.71 -5.50 -3.06
N ARG A 163 3.95 -5.95 -3.25
CA ARG A 163 4.43 -7.25 -2.74
C ARG A 163 4.40 -7.33 -1.21
N SER A 164 4.92 -6.32 -0.50
CA SER A 164 4.98 -6.34 0.96
C SER A 164 3.61 -6.20 1.62
N SER A 165 2.68 -5.51 0.96
CA SER A 165 1.27 -5.50 1.36
C SER A 165 0.53 -6.79 0.97
N ILE A 166 1.11 -7.65 0.15
CA ILE A 166 0.44 -8.81 -0.48
C ILE A 166 -0.82 -8.35 -1.25
N GLY A 167 -0.77 -7.16 -1.87
CA GLY A 167 -1.89 -6.55 -2.61
C GLY A 167 -3.02 -5.97 -1.75
N THR A 168 -2.93 -5.97 -0.40
CA THR A 168 -3.96 -5.36 0.45
C THR A 168 -4.03 -3.84 0.28
N CYS A 169 -2.99 -3.21 -0.28
CA CYS A 169 -3.00 -1.81 -0.68
C CYS A 169 -4.13 -1.44 -1.66
N PHE A 170 -4.72 -2.41 -2.35
CA PHE A 170 -5.85 -2.21 -3.24
C PHE A 170 -7.22 -2.34 -2.56
N LEU A 171 -7.24 -2.77 -1.30
CA LEU A 171 -8.47 -3.04 -0.53
C LEU A 171 -8.78 -1.97 0.52
N VAL A 172 -7.88 -1.01 0.72
CA VAL A 172 -8.06 0.11 1.63
C VAL A 172 -8.04 1.41 0.83
N PRO A 173 -8.98 2.36 1.09
CA PRO A 173 -8.90 3.68 0.49
C PRO A 173 -7.54 4.34 0.77
N LEU A 174 -6.85 4.78 -0.27
CA LEU A 174 -5.47 5.26 -0.20
C LEU A 174 -5.34 6.60 -0.89
N ALA A 175 -4.89 7.63 -0.16
CA ALA A 175 -4.58 8.93 -0.73
C ALA A 175 -3.10 9.29 -0.60
N VAL A 176 -2.65 10.16 -1.51
CA VAL A 176 -1.31 10.75 -1.51
C VAL A 176 -1.46 12.26 -1.55
N ALA A 177 -0.89 12.96 -0.56
CA ALA A 177 -1.00 14.41 -0.47
C ALA A 177 0.24 14.99 0.23
N SER A 178 0.37 16.31 0.26
CA SER A 178 1.34 16.99 1.14
C SER A 178 0.88 16.94 2.60
N THR A 179 1.80 17.17 3.52
CA THR A 179 1.50 17.33 4.95
C THR A 179 0.44 18.41 5.19
N ASP A 180 0.56 19.58 4.55
CA ASP A 180 -0.39 20.68 4.75
C ASP A 180 -1.78 20.38 4.21
N GLU A 181 -1.89 19.75 3.02
CA GLU A 181 -3.17 19.29 2.47
C GLU A 181 -3.81 18.24 3.37
N THR A 182 -3.02 17.28 3.87
CA THR A 182 -3.51 16.23 4.77
C THR A 182 -4.04 16.83 6.08
N ILE A 183 -3.31 17.74 6.70
CA ILE A 183 -3.76 18.42 7.93
C ILE A 183 -5.06 19.20 7.67
N ALA A 184 -5.12 19.97 6.60
CA ALA A 184 -6.32 20.73 6.23
C ALA A 184 -7.53 19.81 6.02
N TRP A 185 -7.32 18.67 5.34
CA TRP A 185 -8.35 17.67 5.12
C TRP A 185 -8.84 17.04 6.44
N LEU A 186 -7.92 16.61 7.32
CA LEU A 186 -8.28 16.05 8.64
C LEU A 186 -9.08 17.06 9.48
N ARG A 187 -8.67 18.33 9.48
CA ARG A 187 -9.37 19.40 10.20
C ARG A 187 -10.76 19.68 9.62
N SER A 188 -10.91 19.60 8.28
CA SER A 188 -12.22 19.76 7.62
C SER A 188 -13.20 18.66 7.98
N LYS A 189 -12.67 17.46 8.30
CA LYS A 189 -13.45 16.29 8.77
C LYS A 189 -13.61 16.24 10.29
N SER A 190 -13.09 17.24 11.02
CA SER A 190 -13.09 17.30 12.49
C SER A 190 -12.43 16.08 13.15
N LEU A 191 -11.42 15.51 12.51
CA LEU A 191 -10.69 14.35 13.02
C LEU A 191 -9.59 14.78 13.99
N PRO A 192 -9.60 14.29 15.25
CA PRO A 192 -8.48 14.46 16.16
C PRO A 192 -7.20 13.83 15.62
N ILE A 193 -6.10 14.56 15.69
CA ILE A 193 -4.78 14.13 15.22
C ILE A 193 -3.98 13.57 16.40
N VAL A 194 -3.70 12.27 16.35
CA VAL A 194 -2.91 11.55 17.36
C VAL A 194 -1.52 11.26 16.79
N GLY A 195 -0.53 12.05 17.19
CA GLY A 195 0.85 11.89 16.73
C GLY A 195 1.63 10.87 17.57
N ALA A 196 2.18 9.85 16.92
CA ALA A 196 3.05 8.86 17.56
C ALA A 196 4.51 9.34 17.57
N THR A 197 5.05 9.59 18.76
CA THR A 197 6.42 10.08 18.92
C THR A 197 7.07 9.54 20.19
N PRO A 198 8.39 9.27 20.19
CA PRO A 198 9.12 8.91 21.41
C PRO A 198 9.04 9.98 22.51
N ALA A 199 8.84 11.26 22.12
CA ALA A 199 8.66 12.37 23.04
C ALA A 199 7.21 12.54 23.54
N GLY A 200 6.32 11.59 23.21
CA GLY A 200 4.95 11.59 23.69
C GLY A 200 4.87 11.42 25.22
N THR A 201 3.92 12.12 25.84
CA THR A 201 3.72 12.07 27.29
C THR A 201 2.64 11.10 27.74
N MET A 202 1.82 10.63 26.80
CA MET A 202 0.72 9.72 27.05
C MET A 202 1.03 8.33 26.50
N PRO A 203 1.02 7.26 27.31
CA PRO A 203 1.07 5.90 26.80
C PRO A 203 -0.06 5.65 25.80
N HIS A 204 0.20 4.94 24.71
CA HIS A 204 -0.77 4.72 23.64
C HIS A 204 -2.08 4.06 24.11
N TRP A 205 -2.01 3.22 25.12
CA TRP A 205 -3.20 2.55 25.69
C TRP A 205 -4.10 3.46 26.53
N ASP A 206 -3.62 4.64 26.94
CA ASP A 206 -4.40 5.65 27.68
C ASP A 206 -5.02 6.70 26.72
N ALA A 207 -4.64 6.67 25.44
CA ALA A 207 -5.19 7.59 24.43
C ALA A 207 -6.63 7.20 24.06
N PRO A 208 -7.54 8.18 23.83
CA PRO A 208 -8.94 7.93 23.49
C PRO A 208 -9.08 7.57 22.01
N LEU A 209 -8.82 6.32 21.63
CA LEU A 209 -8.84 5.84 20.25
C LEU A 209 -10.18 5.20 19.83
N ALA A 210 -11.18 5.16 20.73
CA ALA A 210 -12.48 4.56 20.44
C ALA A 210 -13.34 5.40 19.48
N GLY A 211 -13.18 6.73 19.49
CA GLY A 211 -13.90 7.66 18.62
C GLY A 211 -13.21 7.93 17.27
N PRO A 212 -13.74 8.87 16.47
CA PRO A 212 -13.08 9.35 15.27
C PRO A 212 -11.63 9.75 15.54
N THR A 213 -10.68 9.24 14.74
CA THR A 213 -9.25 9.41 15.05
C THR A 213 -8.39 9.31 13.80
N ALA A 214 -7.40 10.19 13.68
CA ALA A 214 -6.28 10.05 12.73
C ALA A 214 -4.99 9.74 13.50
N ILE A 215 -4.42 8.56 13.31
CA ILE A 215 -3.12 8.17 13.88
C ILE A 215 -2.04 8.54 12.88
N VAL A 216 -1.07 9.34 13.32
CA VAL A 216 0.03 9.84 12.46
C VAL A 216 1.35 9.21 12.88
N ILE A 217 2.05 8.63 11.92
CA ILE A 217 3.36 7.99 12.08
C ILE A 217 4.36 8.64 11.14
N GLY A 218 5.48 9.07 11.68
CA GLY A 218 6.54 9.73 10.93
C GLY A 218 7.54 8.78 10.29
N SER A 219 8.53 9.37 9.62
CA SER A 219 9.62 8.66 8.95
C SER A 219 10.45 7.80 9.92
N GLU A 220 11.15 6.79 9.36
CA GLU A 220 11.96 5.88 10.16
C GLU A 220 13.17 6.57 10.81
N GLN A 221 13.71 7.57 10.16
CA GLN A 221 14.93 8.25 10.60
C GLN A 221 14.66 9.43 11.53
N TYR A 222 13.64 10.24 11.23
CA TYR A 222 13.42 11.52 11.91
C TYR A 222 12.13 11.54 12.74
N GLY A 223 11.28 10.52 12.65
CA GLY A 223 9.95 10.53 13.27
C GLY A 223 9.02 11.53 12.59
N LEU A 224 8.11 12.10 13.36
CA LEU A 224 7.18 13.15 12.92
C LEU A 224 7.91 14.48 12.73
N SER A 225 7.60 15.19 11.64
CA SER A 225 8.07 16.55 11.43
C SER A 225 7.55 17.52 12.48
N GLU A 226 8.22 18.68 12.62
CA GLU A 226 7.75 19.77 13.52
C GLU A 226 6.33 20.21 13.17
N ARG A 227 5.96 20.17 11.88
CA ARG A 227 4.63 20.52 11.41
C ARG A 227 3.57 19.60 12.01
N TRP A 228 3.78 18.27 11.95
CA TRP A 228 2.88 17.31 12.59
C TRP A 228 2.90 17.41 14.11
N LEU A 229 4.07 17.61 14.71
CA LEU A 229 4.18 17.78 16.16
C LEU A 229 3.44 19.02 16.67
N ALA A 230 3.37 20.10 15.88
CA ALA A 230 2.62 21.30 16.21
C ALA A 230 1.09 21.09 16.09
N GLU A 231 0.65 20.30 15.14
CA GLU A 231 -0.77 20.05 14.86
C GLU A 231 -1.37 18.88 15.62
N ALA A 232 -0.56 18.01 16.22
CA ALA A 232 -1.07 16.87 16.98
C ALA A 232 -1.85 17.35 18.22
N ASP A 233 -3.13 16.96 18.29
CA ASP A 233 -3.99 17.22 19.46
C ASP A 233 -3.53 16.39 20.66
N ILE A 234 -3.05 15.17 20.39
CA ILE A 234 -2.52 14.25 21.38
C ILE A 234 -1.19 13.66 20.87
N LYS A 235 -0.18 13.65 21.75
CA LYS A 235 1.12 13.03 21.46
C LYS A 235 1.27 11.77 22.29
N ILE A 236 1.31 10.62 21.64
CA ILE A 236 1.39 9.32 22.28
C ILE A 236 2.77 8.68 22.11
N VAL A 237 3.09 7.82 23.07
CA VAL A 237 4.30 7.01 23.03
C VAL A 237 3.94 5.53 23.20
N ILE A 238 4.66 4.65 22.50
CA ILE A 238 4.67 3.22 22.80
C ILE A 238 5.78 3.00 23.84
N PRO A 239 5.45 2.75 25.12
CA PRO A 239 6.47 2.55 26.16
C PRO A 239 7.34 1.34 25.86
N MET A 240 8.66 1.53 25.94
CA MET A 240 9.65 0.50 25.71
C MET A 240 10.47 0.33 27.00
N PRO A 241 10.23 -0.73 27.79
CA PRO A 241 10.98 -0.95 29.01
C PRO A 241 12.41 -1.45 28.80
N GLY A 242 12.78 -1.76 27.54
CA GLY A 242 14.15 -2.18 27.20
C GLY A 242 15.08 -0.97 27.06
N GLU A 243 16.22 -1.00 27.79
CA GLU A 243 17.17 0.12 27.84
C GLU A 243 18.04 0.29 26.59
N SER A 244 17.99 -0.64 25.64
CA SER A 244 18.94 -0.72 24.51
C SER A 244 18.38 -0.28 23.16
N ILE A 245 17.13 0.18 23.09
CA ILE A 245 16.44 0.48 21.82
C ILE A 245 15.75 1.85 21.91
N ASP A 246 16.09 2.74 20.99
CA ASP A 246 15.53 4.09 20.94
C ASP A 246 14.16 4.15 20.27
N SER A 247 13.82 3.21 19.39
CA SER A 247 12.54 3.17 18.66
C SER A 247 12.22 1.80 18.12
N LEU A 248 10.93 1.56 17.88
CA LEU A 248 10.43 0.42 17.10
C LEU A 248 10.48 0.72 15.59
N ASN A 249 10.46 -0.33 14.78
CA ASN A 249 10.21 -0.21 13.36
C ASN A 249 8.86 0.49 13.12
N ALA A 250 8.81 1.45 12.18
CA ALA A 250 7.62 2.26 11.93
C ALA A 250 6.38 1.42 11.58
N ALA A 251 6.52 0.32 10.83
CA ALA A 251 5.41 -0.56 10.52
C ALA A 251 4.93 -1.37 11.74
N ALA A 252 5.85 -1.74 12.64
CA ALA A 252 5.49 -2.38 13.91
C ALA A 252 4.73 -1.39 14.80
N SER A 253 5.17 -0.14 14.89
CA SER A 253 4.47 0.93 15.62
C SER A 253 3.06 1.14 15.07
N ALA A 254 2.90 1.20 13.74
CA ALA A 254 1.60 1.29 13.10
C ALA A 254 0.66 0.16 13.52
N ALA A 255 1.14 -1.09 13.45
CA ALA A 255 0.33 -2.24 13.83
C ALA A 255 -0.10 -2.19 15.30
N ILE A 256 0.81 -1.86 16.23
CA ILE A 256 0.50 -1.74 17.66
C ILE A 256 -0.61 -0.70 17.88
N LEU A 257 -0.47 0.49 17.31
CA LEU A 257 -1.40 1.60 17.51
C LEU A 257 -2.77 1.32 16.87
N LEU A 258 -2.79 0.77 15.67
CA LEU A 258 -4.03 0.41 14.98
C LEU A 258 -4.80 -0.67 15.75
N PHE A 259 -4.12 -1.71 16.23
CA PHE A 259 -4.78 -2.78 16.97
C PHE A 259 -5.18 -2.37 18.40
N GLU A 260 -4.52 -1.38 19.00
CA GLU A 260 -5.03 -0.75 20.23
C GLU A 260 -6.33 0.02 19.94
N ALA A 261 -6.40 0.77 18.83
CA ALA A 261 -7.64 1.41 18.42
C ALA A 261 -8.76 0.37 18.19
N VAL A 262 -8.46 -0.74 17.51
CA VAL A 262 -9.41 -1.86 17.31
C VAL A 262 -9.88 -2.42 18.66
N ARG A 263 -8.97 -2.65 19.60
CA ARG A 263 -9.32 -3.15 20.94
C ARG A 263 -10.32 -2.21 21.64
N GLN A 264 -10.06 -0.90 21.64
CA GLN A 264 -10.93 0.09 22.28
C GLN A 264 -12.30 0.20 21.60
N ARG A 265 -12.36 0.04 20.26
CA ARG A 265 -13.60 0.10 19.47
C ARG A 265 -14.44 -1.17 19.57
N SER A 266 -13.86 -2.27 20.03
CA SER A 266 -14.54 -3.56 20.22
C SER A 266 -15.06 -3.77 21.65
N SER A 267 -14.84 -2.79 22.54
CA SER A 267 -15.28 -2.80 23.93
C SER A 267 -16.57 -2.01 24.10
#